data_c5569409fe523edb2fd50494bb6bd73c
#
_entry.id   c5569409fe523edb2fd50494bb6bd73c
#
_cell.length_a   1.000
_cell.length_b   1.000
_cell.length_c   1.000
_cell.angle_alpha   90.00
_cell.angle_beta   90.00
_cell.angle_gamma   90.00
#
_symmetry.space_group_name_H-M   'P 1'
#
loop_
_entity.id
_entity.type
_entity.pdbx_description
1 polymer ?
#
loop_
_entity_poly.entity_id
_entity_poly.type
_entity_poly.pdbx_seq_one_letter_code
_entity_poly.pdbx_strand_id
1 'polypeptide(L)'
;MKEKQIAHLIKKHPLSDVWNSHPEALSNNNEEIVEPPPIEKIIGEMFAIGQFYYYVLNLANSTLSNHDPNLLPMHGLKKFPKHLKEIIELIHPDDIEFVLQAERMTIEKIQQIGWEHQLNLKCSYCFRMKTGKGNYEMFHHQAIHTLKDENGRLHQSVNIHTNIHHITQKNPYTVLVVGIGERNDFHQMQYRNNENIELPHVQLTKRETEILSLLALGKSSRQISEMLDISYHTITTHRKNILAKTNCNKVSELVKKALEWALL
;
A
#
# COMPACT_ATOMS: atom_id res chain seq x y z
N MET A 1 20.01 37.07 38.61
CA MET A 1 20.15 38.01 37.49
C MET A 1 20.67 37.39 36.20
N LYS A 2 20.90 36.05 36.13
CA LYS A 2 21.38 35.36 34.90
C LYS A 2 20.28 34.68 34.09
N GLU A 3 19.12 34.40 34.65
CA GLU A 3 18.02 33.72 33.92
C GLU A 3 17.17 34.67 33.03
N LYS A 4 17.18 35.97 33.33
CA LYS A 4 16.44 36.94 32.48
C LYS A 4 17.17 37.34 31.19
N GLN A 5 18.44 36.97 31.01
CA GLN A 5 19.22 37.30 29.80
C GLN A 5 19.17 36.20 28.72
N ILE A 6 18.71 35.00 29.04
CA ILE A 6 18.63 33.89 28.08
C ILE A 6 17.34 33.94 27.23
N ALA A 7 16.29 34.60 27.75
CA ALA A 7 14.99 34.71 27.04
C ALA A 7 15.03 35.63 25.79
N HIS A 8 16.10 36.40 25.58
CA HIS A 8 16.21 37.35 24.45
C HIS A 8 16.97 36.82 23.22
N LEU A 9 17.38 35.54 23.22
CA LEU A 9 18.18 34.95 22.14
C LEU A 9 17.46 33.84 21.37
N ILE A 10 16.18 33.58 21.61
CA ILE A 10 15.38 32.73 20.71
C ILE A 10 15.08 33.58 19.47
N LYS A 11 15.91 33.45 18.44
CA LYS A 11 15.61 34.00 17.12
C LYS A 11 14.19 33.60 16.74
N LYS A 12 13.37 34.61 16.47
CA LYS A 12 11.98 34.40 16.03
C LYS A 12 11.96 33.37 14.89
N HIS A 13 11.26 32.25 15.11
CA HIS A 13 11.20 31.17 14.15
C HIS A 13 10.51 31.69 12.86
N PRO A 14 11.00 31.39 11.65
CA PRO A 14 10.43 31.90 10.39
C PRO A 14 8.93 31.67 10.25
N LEU A 15 8.41 30.52 10.75
CA LEU A 15 6.97 30.21 10.75
C LEU A 15 6.15 31.08 11.69
N SER A 16 6.77 31.79 12.69
CA SER A 16 6.05 32.66 13.59
C SER A 16 5.33 33.79 12.86
N ASP A 17 5.92 34.30 11.77
CA ASP A 17 5.31 35.36 10.98
C ASP A 17 4.08 34.89 10.21
N VAL A 18 4.13 33.64 9.72
CA VAL A 18 2.98 32.99 9.08
C VAL A 18 1.86 32.74 10.11
N TRP A 19 2.21 32.20 11.27
CA TRP A 19 1.23 31.92 12.33
C TRP A 19 0.60 33.20 12.89
N ASN A 20 1.38 34.25 13.11
CA ASN A 20 0.90 35.53 13.59
C ASN A 20 0.04 36.31 12.56
N SER A 21 0.07 35.90 11.28
CA SER A 21 -0.82 36.46 10.26
C SER A 21 -2.25 35.92 10.32
N HIS A 22 -2.50 34.87 11.14
CA HIS A 22 -3.80 34.23 11.31
C HIS A 22 -4.22 34.16 12.80
N PRO A 23 -4.36 35.29 13.49
CA PRO A 23 -4.69 35.31 14.92
C PRO A 23 -6.09 34.77 15.24
N GLU A 24 -6.96 34.69 14.24
CA GLU A 24 -8.29 34.08 14.32
C GLU A 24 -8.26 32.54 14.39
N ALA A 25 -7.17 31.93 13.93
CA ALA A 25 -7.03 30.46 13.85
C ALA A 25 -6.03 29.91 14.86
N LEU A 26 -5.06 30.73 15.30
CA LEU A 26 -3.94 30.27 16.12
C LEU A 26 -3.87 31.08 17.43
N SER A 27 -3.86 30.34 18.54
CA SER A 27 -3.77 30.94 19.86
C SER A 27 -2.37 31.49 20.13
N ASN A 28 -2.32 32.74 20.63
CA ASN A 28 -1.10 33.37 21.18
C ASN A 28 -1.01 33.18 22.71
N ASN A 29 -1.87 32.32 23.29
CA ASN A 29 -1.89 32.07 24.70
C ASN A 29 -0.66 31.23 25.12
N ASN A 30 0.10 31.76 26.10
CA ASN A 30 1.27 31.07 26.66
C ASN A 30 0.89 30.19 27.87
N GLU A 31 -0.38 29.82 28.03
CA GLU A 31 -0.79 28.91 29.08
C GLU A 31 -0.22 27.51 28.82
N GLU A 32 0.20 26.86 29.89
CA GLU A 32 0.73 25.51 29.84
C GLU A 32 -0.38 24.50 29.44
N ILE A 33 -0.12 23.66 28.47
CA ILE A 33 -1.07 22.61 28.04
C ILE A 33 -1.13 21.56 29.15
N VAL A 34 -2.26 21.51 29.85
CA VAL A 34 -2.45 20.63 31.02
C VAL A 34 -2.88 19.20 30.60
N GLU A 35 -3.63 19.07 29.48
CA GLU A 35 -4.12 17.77 29.03
C GLU A 35 -3.32 17.26 27.82
N PRO A 36 -2.69 16.07 27.92
CA PRO A 36 -2.05 15.47 26.77
C PRO A 36 -3.11 15.09 25.73
N PRO A 37 -2.85 15.30 24.44
CA PRO A 37 -3.77 14.90 23.39
C PRO A 37 -3.88 13.36 23.35
N PRO A 38 -4.99 12.79 22.84
CA PRO A 38 -5.17 11.33 22.70
C PRO A 38 -4.29 10.78 21.58
N ILE A 39 -2.99 10.66 21.86
CA ILE A 39 -1.95 10.34 20.88
C ILE A 39 -2.23 9.04 20.10
N GLU A 40 -2.71 7.99 20.77
CA GLU A 40 -3.01 6.70 20.11
C GLU A 40 -4.09 6.85 19.03
N LYS A 41 -5.14 7.62 19.32
CA LYS A 41 -6.20 7.94 18.35
C LYS A 41 -5.64 8.79 17.19
N ILE A 42 -4.85 9.80 17.51
CA ILE A 42 -4.24 10.69 16.51
C ILE A 42 -3.31 9.89 15.60
N ILE A 43 -2.49 8.99 16.14
CA ILE A 43 -1.61 8.12 15.35
C ILE A 43 -2.45 7.29 14.36
N GLY A 44 -3.55 6.67 14.81
CA GLY A 44 -4.45 5.92 13.94
C GLY A 44 -4.96 6.79 12.76
N GLU A 45 -5.47 7.99 13.06
CA GLU A 45 -5.99 8.91 12.04
C GLU A 45 -4.89 9.43 11.09
N MET A 46 -3.68 9.70 11.59
CA MET A 46 -2.57 10.21 10.77
C MET A 46 -1.96 9.15 9.84
N PHE A 47 -1.92 7.89 10.26
CA PHE A 47 -1.40 6.79 9.43
C PHE A 47 -2.44 6.20 8.49
N ALA A 48 -3.73 6.42 8.73
CA ALA A 48 -4.79 6.03 7.83
C ALA A 48 -4.85 7.03 6.65
N ILE A 49 -4.54 6.56 5.46
CA ILE A 49 -4.61 7.35 4.22
C ILE A 49 -6.04 7.58 3.72
N GLY A 50 -7.06 7.21 4.51
CA GLY A 50 -8.49 7.38 4.23
C GLY A 50 -9.30 6.88 5.41
N GLN A 51 -10.64 7.00 5.31
CA GLN A 51 -11.52 6.43 6.33
C GLN A 51 -11.25 4.95 6.51
N PHE A 52 -11.14 4.50 7.74
CA PHE A 52 -10.82 3.12 8.06
C PHE A 52 -11.71 2.58 9.18
N TYR A 53 -11.74 1.27 9.28
CA TYR A 53 -12.27 0.53 10.42
C TYR A 53 -11.43 -0.71 10.67
N TYR A 54 -11.56 -1.26 11.87
CA TYR A 54 -10.91 -2.51 12.26
C TYR A 54 -11.87 -3.44 12.96
N TYR A 55 -11.48 -4.70 13.04
CA TYR A 55 -12.10 -5.74 13.89
C TYR A 55 -11.07 -6.80 14.26
N VAL A 56 -11.35 -7.52 15.32
CA VAL A 56 -10.58 -8.69 15.76
C VAL A 56 -11.27 -9.94 15.24
N LEU A 57 -10.53 -10.80 14.56
CA LEU A 57 -10.98 -12.08 14.03
C LEU A 57 -10.43 -13.22 14.89
N ASN A 58 -11.30 -14.10 15.38
CA ASN A 58 -10.93 -15.40 15.90
C ASN A 58 -10.84 -16.38 14.73
N LEU A 59 -9.63 -16.88 14.45
CA LEU A 59 -9.34 -17.75 13.31
C LEU A 59 -9.90 -19.16 13.47
N ALA A 60 -10.15 -19.63 14.72
CA ALA A 60 -10.64 -20.97 14.97
C ALA A 60 -12.12 -21.16 14.59
N ASN A 61 -12.94 -20.11 14.79
CA ASN A 61 -14.39 -20.17 14.56
C ASN A 61 -14.93 -19.07 13.66
N SER A 62 -14.04 -18.24 13.10
CA SER A 62 -14.36 -17.11 12.21
C SER A 62 -15.29 -16.06 12.82
N THR A 63 -15.33 -15.93 14.15
CA THR A 63 -16.12 -14.91 14.84
C THR A 63 -15.38 -13.58 14.91
N LEU A 64 -16.13 -12.48 14.93
CA LEU A 64 -15.63 -11.12 14.96
C LEU A 64 -15.97 -10.45 16.28
N SER A 65 -15.05 -9.62 16.78
CA SER A 65 -15.19 -8.81 18.00
C SER A 65 -14.42 -7.50 17.90
N ASN A 66 -14.53 -6.64 18.91
CA ASN A 66 -13.78 -5.37 19.02
C ASN A 66 -13.83 -4.53 17.73
N HIS A 67 -15.04 -4.28 17.24
CA HIS A 67 -15.26 -3.52 16.01
C HIS A 67 -15.07 -2.03 16.21
N ASP A 68 -14.43 -1.39 15.24
CA ASP A 68 -14.44 0.07 15.13
C ASP A 68 -15.84 0.57 14.72
N PRO A 69 -16.37 1.65 15.35
CA PRO A 69 -17.70 2.20 15.02
C PRO A 69 -17.87 2.60 13.55
N ASN A 70 -16.81 3.00 12.86
CA ASN A 70 -16.85 3.42 11.45
C ASN A 70 -17.30 2.30 10.51
N LEU A 71 -17.16 1.03 10.92
CA LEU A 71 -17.60 -0.11 10.11
C LEU A 71 -19.08 0.02 9.72
N LEU A 72 -19.93 0.46 10.65
CA LEU A 72 -21.37 0.57 10.40
C LEU A 72 -21.72 1.61 9.32
N PRO A 73 -21.33 2.89 9.43
CA PRO A 73 -21.67 3.90 8.45
C PRO A 73 -20.96 3.68 7.11
N MET A 74 -19.72 3.17 7.10
CA MET A 74 -18.97 2.93 5.87
C MET A 74 -19.66 1.92 4.96
N HIS A 75 -20.30 0.90 5.54
CA HIS A 75 -21.00 -0.15 4.80
C HIS A 75 -22.53 -0.06 4.88
N GLY A 76 -23.08 0.92 5.60
CA GLY A 76 -24.54 1.07 5.80
C GLY A 76 -25.16 -0.05 6.63
N LEU A 77 -24.40 -0.64 7.51
CA LEU A 77 -24.84 -1.73 8.38
C LEU A 77 -25.61 -1.19 9.58
N LYS A 78 -26.65 -1.94 10.01
CA LYS A 78 -27.45 -1.59 11.20
C LYS A 78 -26.89 -2.22 12.50
N LYS A 79 -26.06 -3.24 12.39
CA LYS A 79 -25.43 -3.96 13.50
C LYS A 79 -24.04 -4.43 13.11
N PHE A 80 -23.18 -4.61 14.09
CA PHE A 80 -21.85 -5.18 13.86
C PHE A 80 -21.95 -6.63 13.36
N PRO A 81 -21.16 -6.99 12.33
CA PRO A 81 -21.06 -8.37 11.87
C PRO A 81 -20.45 -9.24 12.96
N LYS A 82 -20.98 -10.43 13.14
CA LYS A 82 -20.52 -11.39 14.16
C LYS A 82 -19.61 -12.46 13.57
N HIS A 83 -19.62 -12.62 12.26
CA HIS A 83 -18.90 -13.67 11.57
C HIS A 83 -18.21 -13.12 10.31
N LEU A 84 -17.03 -13.64 10.00
CA LEU A 84 -16.23 -13.22 8.83
C LEU A 84 -17.01 -13.30 7.51
N LYS A 85 -17.92 -14.25 7.37
CA LYS A 85 -18.80 -14.38 6.21
C LYS A 85 -19.54 -13.07 5.89
N GLU A 86 -20.00 -12.34 6.90
CA GLU A 86 -20.73 -11.07 6.73
C GLU A 86 -19.84 -9.96 6.15
N ILE A 87 -18.53 -10.00 6.42
CA ILE A 87 -17.54 -9.11 5.80
C ILE A 87 -17.26 -9.54 4.35
N ILE A 88 -17.11 -10.85 4.11
CA ILE A 88 -16.85 -11.38 2.76
C ILE A 88 -18.01 -11.03 1.80
N GLU A 89 -19.26 -11.03 2.27
CA GLU A 89 -20.43 -10.65 1.49
C GLU A 89 -20.44 -9.17 1.06
N LEU A 90 -19.61 -8.33 1.66
CA LEU A 90 -19.41 -6.93 1.24
C LEU A 90 -18.40 -6.81 0.08
N ILE A 91 -17.59 -7.82 -0.18
CA ILE A 91 -16.57 -7.79 -1.23
C ILE A 91 -17.25 -7.87 -2.60
N HIS A 92 -16.70 -7.16 -3.59
CA HIS A 92 -17.20 -7.23 -4.96
C HIS A 92 -17.06 -8.66 -5.50
N PRO A 93 -18.11 -9.23 -6.14
CA PRO A 93 -18.06 -10.62 -6.62
C PRO A 93 -16.83 -10.95 -7.47
N ASP A 94 -16.44 -10.06 -8.38
CA ASP A 94 -15.28 -10.26 -9.27
C ASP A 94 -13.94 -10.27 -8.52
N ASP A 95 -13.89 -9.75 -7.28
CA ASP A 95 -12.65 -9.69 -6.51
C ASP A 95 -12.48 -10.89 -5.57
N ILE A 96 -13.51 -11.71 -5.39
CA ILE A 96 -13.51 -12.87 -4.47
C ILE A 96 -12.39 -13.86 -4.83
N GLU A 97 -12.25 -14.19 -6.13
CA GLU A 97 -11.20 -15.13 -6.58
C GLU A 97 -9.81 -14.58 -6.25
N PHE A 98 -9.59 -13.30 -6.49
CA PHE A 98 -8.33 -12.66 -6.11
C PHE A 98 -8.09 -12.72 -4.60
N VAL A 99 -9.11 -12.44 -3.77
CA VAL A 99 -8.99 -12.48 -2.30
C VAL A 99 -8.61 -13.88 -1.83
N LEU A 100 -9.23 -14.93 -2.38
CA LEU A 100 -8.88 -16.32 -2.06
C LEU A 100 -7.42 -16.65 -2.43
N GLN A 101 -6.96 -16.18 -3.58
CA GLN A 101 -5.57 -16.37 -4.01
C GLN A 101 -4.59 -15.54 -3.17
N ALA A 102 -4.96 -14.32 -2.80
CA ALA A 102 -4.15 -13.46 -1.94
C ALA A 102 -3.90 -14.11 -0.56
N GLU A 103 -4.92 -14.73 0.02
CA GLU A 103 -4.80 -15.50 1.26
C GLU A 103 -3.86 -16.71 1.10
N ARG A 104 -4.00 -17.49 0.01
CA ARG A 104 -3.08 -18.60 -0.28
C ARG A 104 -1.64 -18.14 -0.42
N MET A 105 -1.41 -17.11 -1.24
CA MET A 105 -0.07 -16.53 -1.45
C MET A 105 0.54 -16.02 -0.14
N THR A 106 -0.28 -15.42 0.72
CA THR A 106 0.14 -14.97 2.06
C THR A 106 0.59 -16.14 2.92
N ILE A 107 -0.22 -17.20 3.01
CA ILE A 107 0.08 -18.40 3.80
C ILE A 107 1.37 -19.07 3.29
N GLU A 108 1.48 -19.27 1.98
CA GLU A 108 2.67 -19.86 1.35
C GLU A 108 3.93 -19.02 1.62
N LYS A 109 3.82 -17.69 1.57
CA LYS A 109 4.92 -16.79 1.88
C LYS A 109 5.34 -16.88 3.34
N ILE A 110 4.38 -16.88 4.27
CA ILE A 110 4.66 -17.04 5.70
C ILE A 110 5.34 -18.41 5.97
N GLN A 111 4.89 -19.47 5.29
CA GLN A 111 5.53 -20.78 5.39
C GLN A 111 6.99 -20.75 4.92
N GLN A 112 7.28 -20.06 3.81
CA GLN A 112 8.66 -19.90 3.30
C GLN A 112 9.55 -19.09 4.26
N ILE A 113 8.99 -18.11 4.96
CA ILE A 113 9.70 -17.27 5.94
C ILE A 113 9.95 -18.06 7.24
N GLY A 114 9.01 -18.89 7.64
CA GLY A 114 9.00 -19.67 8.88
C GLY A 114 7.79 -19.36 9.76
N TRP A 115 7.10 -20.41 10.21
CA TRP A 115 5.90 -20.27 11.05
C TRP A 115 6.15 -19.58 12.40
N GLU A 116 7.37 -19.62 12.90
CA GLU A 116 7.78 -18.95 14.12
C GLU A 116 7.66 -17.42 14.03
N HIS A 117 7.77 -16.87 12.81
CA HIS A 117 7.73 -15.42 12.55
C HIS A 117 6.34 -14.84 12.33
N GLN A 118 5.28 -15.64 12.37
CA GLN A 118 3.91 -15.23 12.04
C GLN A 118 3.43 -13.97 12.77
N LEU A 119 3.80 -13.77 14.04
CA LEU A 119 3.40 -12.60 14.82
C LEU A 119 4.22 -11.34 14.49
N ASN A 120 5.30 -11.49 13.72
CA ASN A 120 6.18 -10.41 13.30
C ASN A 120 5.99 -10.05 11.82
N LEU A 121 4.85 -10.43 11.25
CA LEU A 121 4.52 -10.18 9.85
C LEU A 121 3.16 -9.48 9.74
N LYS A 122 3.09 -8.53 8.83
CA LYS A 122 1.86 -7.87 8.38
C LYS A 122 1.61 -8.27 6.93
N CYS A 123 0.40 -8.67 6.62
CA CYS A 123 -0.03 -8.91 5.25
C CYS A 123 -1.02 -7.85 4.78
N SER A 124 -1.02 -7.55 3.47
CA SER A 124 -1.97 -6.61 2.90
C SER A 124 -2.18 -6.81 1.40
N TYR A 125 -3.38 -6.45 0.94
CA TYR A 125 -3.79 -6.39 -0.46
C TYR A 125 -5.03 -5.52 -0.60
N CYS A 126 -5.45 -5.21 -1.84
CA CYS A 126 -6.58 -4.33 -2.11
C CYS A 126 -7.72 -5.08 -2.79
N PHE A 127 -8.97 -4.70 -2.49
CA PHE A 127 -10.17 -5.20 -3.17
C PHE A 127 -11.32 -4.22 -3.02
N ARG A 128 -12.33 -4.34 -3.86
CA ARG A 128 -13.52 -3.50 -3.80
C ARG A 128 -14.50 -4.03 -2.77
N MET A 129 -15.06 -3.12 -1.96
CA MET A 129 -16.13 -3.43 -1.00
C MET A 129 -17.33 -2.51 -1.22
N LYS A 130 -18.51 -3.06 -0.98
CA LYS A 130 -19.78 -2.33 -1.03
C LYS A 130 -19.86 -1.31 0.09
N THR A 131 -20.16 -0.06 -0.25
CA THR A 131 -20.32 1.03 0.73
C THR A 131 -21.78 1.22 1.12
N GLY A 132 -22.02 2.01 2.17
CA GLY A 132 -23.36 2.41 2.58
C GLY A 132 -24.14 3.22 1.53
N LYS A 133 -23.44 3.74 0.51
CA LYS A 133 -24.04 4.41 -0.66
C LYS A 133 -24.52 3.43 -1.73
N GLY A 134 -24.22 2.13 -1.57
CA GLY A 134 -24.61 1.08 -2.51
C GLY A 134 -23.65 0.84 -3.67
N ASN A 135 -22.62 1.69 -3.83
CA ASN A 135 -21.54 1.51 -4.81
C ASN A 135 -20.41 0.66 -4.22
N TYR A 136 -19.49 0.22 -5.09
CA TYR A 136 -18.26 -0.44 -4.69
C TYR A 136 -17.09 0.54 -4.74
N GLU A 137 -16.31 0.57 -3.66
CA GLU A 137 -15.12 1.41 -3.55
C GLU A 137 -13.89 0.55 -3.24
N MET A 138 -12.70 1.05 -3.56
CA MET A 138 -11.44 0.34 -3.32
C MET A 138 -11.03 0.46 -1.85
N PHE A 139 -10.74 -0.67 -1.22
CA PHE A 139 -10.24 -0.77 0.14
C PHE A 139 -8.86 -1.43 0.16
N HIS A 140 -7.99 -0.93 1.01
CA HIS A 140 -6.75 -1.57 1.40
C HIS A 140 -6.99 -2.38 2.66
N HIS A 141 -6.88 -3.69 2.55
CA HIS A 141 -6.92 -4.62 3.65
C HIS A 141 -5.52 -4.83 4.23
N GLN A 142 -5.41 -4.82 5.55
CA GLN A 142 -4.21 -5.15 6.30
C GLN A 142 -4.57 -6.10 7.43
N ALA A 143 -3.75 -7.12 7.67
CA ALA A 143 -3.91 -8.05 8.77
C ALA A 143 -2.60 -8.26 9.52
N ILE A 144 -2.69 -8.29 10.85
CA ILE A 144 -1.59 -8.64 11.76
C ILE A 144 -2.09 -9.75 12.66
N HIS A 145 -1.32 -10.82 12.78
CA HIS A 145 -1.61 -11.89 13.72
C HIS A 145 -1.11 -11.51 15.12
N THR A 146 -1.96 -11.70 16.13
CA THR A 146 -1.70 -11.18 17.48
C THR A 146 -1.61 -12.27 18.55
N LEU A 147 -2.13 -13.47 18.28
CA LEU A 147 -2.15 -14.55 19.25
C LEU A 147 -2.00 -15.91 18.57
N LYS A 148 -1.27 -16.83 19.24
CA LYS A 148 -1.21 -18.27 18.93
C LYS A 148 -1.88 -19.07 20.03
N ASP A 149 -2.41 -20.24 19.68
CA ASP A 149 -2.88 -21.23 20.63
C ASP A 149 -1.73 -22.01 21.30
N GLU A 150 -2.06 -22.92 22.22
CA GLU A 150 -1.10 -23.76 22.95
C GLU A 150 -0.24 -24.65 22.02
N ASN A 151 -0.72 -24.92 20.81
CA ASN A 151 -0.01 -25.70 19.78
C ASN A 151 0.82 -24.82 18.83
N GLY A 152 0.92 -23.53 19.09
CA GLY A 152 1.64 -22.58 18.24
C GLY A 152 0.91 -22.20 16.94
N ARG A 153 -0.39 -22.51 16.80
CA ARG A 153 -1.22 -22.16 15.64
C ARG A 153 -1.82 -20.78 15.83
N LEU A 154 -1.96 -20.05 14.73
CA LEU A 154 -2.62 -18.74 14.76
C LEU A 154 -4.05 -18.84 15.25
N HIS A 155 -4.38 -18.04 16.26
CA HIS A 155 -5.68 -18.01 16.90
C HIS A 155 -6.42 -16.71 16.68
N GLN A 156 -5.70 -15.58 16.56
CA GLN A 156 -6.29 -14.26 16.47
C GLN A 156 -5.56 -13.37 15.46
N SER A 157 -6.31 -12.54 14.75
CA SER A 157 -5.77 -11.44 13.93
C SER A 157 -6.56 -10.16 14.14
N VAL A 158 -5.87 -9.03 13.99
CA VAL A 158 -6.47 -7.71 13.85
C VAL A 158 -6.48 -7.37 12.36
N ASN A 159 -7.66 -7.04 11.85
CA ASN A 159 -7.87 -6.69 10.44
C ASN A 159 -8.28 -5.24 10.34
N ILE A 160 -7.63 -4.50 9.46
CA ILE A 160 -7.90 -3.09 9.19
C ILE A 160 -8.28 -2.94 7.73
N HIS A 161 -9.37 -2.23 7.45
CA HIS A 161 -9.80 -1.90 6.10
C HIS A 161 -9.84 -0.39 5.95
N THR A 162 -9.02 0.14 5.06
CA THR A 162 -8.94 1.57 4.76
C THR A 162 -9.53 1.84 3.38
N ASN A 163 -10.48 2.75 3.28
CA ASN A 163 -11.00 3.20 2.00
C ASN A 163 -9.95 4.06 1.28
N ILE A 164 -9.48 3.58 0.13
CA ILE A 164 -8.45 4.22 -0.70
C ILE A 164 -8.97 4.61 -2.08
N HIS A 165 -10.29 4.64 -2.26
CA HIS A 165 -10.91 4.89 -3.57
C HIS A 165 -10.53 6.25 -4.17
N HIS A 166 -10.23 7.24 -3.32
CA HIS A 166 -9.73 8.55 -3.73
C HIS A 166 -8.27 8.52 -4.22
N ILE A 167 -7.50 7.46 -3.90
CA ILE A 167 -6.12 7.27 -4.35
C ILE A 167 -6.09 6.40 -5.61
N THR A 168 -6.81 5.27 -5.59
CA THR A 168 -6.88 4.36 -6.72
C THR A 168 -8.24 3.67 -6.80
N GLN A 169 -8.74 3.53 -8.02
CA GLN A 169 -9.98 2.79 -8.31
C GLN A 169 -9.69 1.44 -8.98
N LYS A 170 -8.41 1.18 -9.29
CA LYS A 170 -7.96 -0.07 -9.91
C LYS A 170 -7.29 -0.95 -8.87
N ASN A 171 -7.69 -2.22 -8.83
CA ASN A 171 -7.00 -3.20 -8.01
C ASN A 171 -5.59 -3.44 -8.59
N PRO A 172 -4.53 -3.24 -7.82
CA PRO A 172 -3.17 -3.54 -8.27
C PRO A 172 -2.88 -5.05 -8.35
N TYR A 173 -3.76 -5.90 -7.80
CA TYR A 173 -3.59 -7.35 -7.68
C TYR A 173 -2.25 -7.75 -7.05
N THR A 174 -1.78 -6.92 -6.12
CA THR A 174 -0.51 -7.09 -5.40
C THR A 174 -0.79 -7.54 -3.97
N VAL A 175 -0.07 -8.55 -3.53
CA VAL A 175 -0.10 -9.06 -2.15
C VAL A 175 1.25 -8.75 -1.50
N LEU A 176 1.21 -8.16 -0.32
CA LEU A 176 2.39 -7.81 0.45
C LEU A 176 2.46 -8.62 1.74
N VAL A 177 3.64 -9.13 2.06
CA VAL A 177 3.99 -9.65 3.39
C VAL A 177 5.21 -8.88 3.85
N VAL A 178 5.08 -8.17 4.97
CA VAL A 178 6.06 -7.20 5.45
C VAL A 178 6.41 -7.51 6.90
N GLY A 179 7.70 -7.51 7.20
CA GLY A 179 8.21 -7.60 8.56
C GLY A 179 7.76 -6.40 9.42
N ILE A 180 7.45 -6.65 10.68
CA ILE A 180 7.13 -5.64 11.69
C ILE A 180 7.97 -5.82 12.95
N GLY A 181 8.06 -4.77 13.77
CA GLY A 181 8.91 -4.76 14.95
C GLY A 181 10.39 -4.73 14.56
N GLU A 182 11.13 -5.76 14.94
CA GLU A 182 12.57 -5.89 14.62
C GLU A 182 12.85 -6.42 13.22
N ARG A 183 11.81 -6.86 12.49
CA ARG A 183 11.93 -7.33 11.12
C ARG A 183 11.69 -6.19 10.13
N ASN A 184 12.50 -6.16 9.08
CA ASN A 184 12.43 -5.15 8.01
C ASN A 184 12.36 -5.75 6.60
N ASP A 185 12.13 -7.04 6.49
CA ASP A 185 11.97 -7.72 5.21
C ASP A 185 10.63 -7.35 4.54
N PHE A 186 10.65 -7.32 3.23
CA PHE A 186 9.53 -6.91 2.40
C PHE A 186 9.37 -7.88 1.23
N HIS A 187 8.19 -8.49 1.14
CA HIS A 187 7.86 -9.44 0.08
C HIS A 187 6.64 -8.94 -0.69
N GLN A 188 6.84 -8.67 -1.96
CA GLN A 188 5.77 -8.31 -2.89
C GLN A 188 5.50 -9.47 -3.84
N MET A 189 4.24 -9.84 -3.95
CA MET A 189 3.77 -10.91 -4.84
C MET A 189 2.67 -10.36 -5.73
N GLN A 190 2.67 -10.76 -7.01
CA GLN A 190 1.69 -10.33 -7.98
C GLN A 190 0.73 -11.48 -8.30
N TYR A 191 -0.57 -11.27 -8.07
CA TYR A 191 -1.58 -12.19 -8.58
C TYR A 191 -1.75 -11.99 -10.08
N ARG A 192 -1.72 -13.08 -10.80
CA ARG A 192 -1.98 -13.12 -12.25
C ARG A 192 -3.17 -14.02 -12.48
N ASN A 193 -4.25 -13.46 -12.98
CA ASN A 193 -5.39 -14.26 -13.39
C ASN A 193 -4.93 -15.20 -14.50
N ASN A 194 -5.25 -16.50 -14.40
CA ASN A 194 -4.91 -17.54 -15.38
C ASN A 194 -5.70 -17.43 -16.69
N GLU A 195 -6.27 -16.28 -17.02
CA GLU A 195 -6.61 -15.97 -18.38
C GLU A 195 -5.28 -15.76 -19.13
N ASN A 196 -4.81 -16.79 -19.77
CA ASN A 196 -3.71 -16.93 -20.72
C ASN A 196 -3.16 -15.60 -21.28
N ILE A 197 -2.62 -14.76 -20.44
CA ILE A 197 -1.55 -13.87 -20.83
C ILE A 197 -0.28 -14.59 -20.36
N GLU A 198 0.20 -15.54 -21.17
CA GLU A 198 1.62 -15.83 -21.18
C GLU A 198 2.30 -14.47 -21.28
N LEU A 199 2.77 -13.94 -20.13
CA LEU A 199 3.76 -12.89 -20.21
C LEU A 199 4.90 -13.52 -21.02
N PRO A 200 5.17 -13.05 -22.23
CA PRO A 200 6.31 -13.54 -22.96
C PRO A 200 7.49 -13.40 -21.97
N HIS A 201 8.26 -14.46 -21.84
CA HIS A 201 9.52 -14.44 -21.09
C HIS A 201 10.44 -13.47 -21.85
N VAL A 202 10.16 -12.16 -21.66
CA VAL A 202 10.91 -11.10 -22.33
C VAL A 202 12.25 -10.99 -21.63
N GLN A 203 13.22 -11.76 -22.11
CA GLN A 203 14.60 -11.59 -21.67
C GLN A 203 15.23 -10.43 -22.44
N LEU A 204 15.22 -9.27 -21.79
CA LEU A 204 16.03 -8.14 -22.23
C LEU A 204 17.47 -8.34 -21.76
N THR A 205 18.42 -8.02 -22.62
CA THR A 205 19.82 -7.92 -22.23
C THR A 205 20.02 -6.72 -21.30
N LYS A 206 21.10 -6.68 -20.54
CA LYS A 206 21.44 -5.54 -19.68
C LYS A 206 21.39 -4.22 -20.45
N ARG A 207 21.89 -4.22 -21.71
CA ARG A 207 21.89 -3.01 -22.56
C ARG A 207 20.50 -2.62 -23.02
N GLU A 208 19.65 -3.58 -23.33
CA GLU A 208 18.25 -3.32 -23.70
C GLU A 208 17.45 -2.78 -22.49
N THR A 209 17.67 -3.29 -21.29
CA THR A 209 17.06 -2.76 -20.07
C THR A 209 17.49 -1.32 -19.79
N GLU A 210 18.77 -1.00 -19.92
CA GLU A 210 19.29 0.36 -19.75
C GLU A 210 18.67 1.34 -20.76
N ILE A 211 18.56 0.94 -22.02
CA ILE A 211 17.92 1.74 -23.06
C ILE A 211 16.42 1.90 -22.77
N LEU A 212 15.75 0.85 -22.34
CA LEU A 212 14.34 0.90 -21.97
C LEU A 212 14.08 1.87 -20.82
N SER A 213 14.93 1.88 -19.80
CA SER A 213 14.83 2.82 -18.67
C SER A 213 14.96 4.28 -19.14
N LEU A 214 15.90 4.56 -20.07
CA LEU A 214 16.06 5.90 -20.63
C LEU A 214 14.87 6.31 -21.52
N LEU A 215 14.29 5.36 -22.26
CA LEU A 215 13.05 5.59 -23.03
C LEU A 215 11.85 5.90 -22.10
N ALA A 216 11.76 5.22 -20.98
CA ALA A 216 10.72 5.48 -19.98
C ALA A 216 10.86 6.86 -19.34
N LEU A 217 12.08 7.38 -19.21
CA LEU A 217 12.38 8.75 -18.82
C LEU A 217 12.13 9.78 -19.92
N GLY A 218 11.58 9.38 -21.07
CA GLY A 218 11.24 10.27 -22.18
C GLY A 218 12.45 10.69 -23.05
N LYS A 219 13.62 10.03 -22.93
CA LYS A 219 14.80 10.39 -23.73
C LYS A 219 14.64 9.95 -25.17
N SER A 220 15.00 10.83 -26.09
CA SER A 220 15.06 10.54 -27.53
C SER A 220 16.26 9.63 -27.87
N SER A 221 16.20 8.92 -29.01
CA SER A 221 17.31 8.08 -29.45
C SER A 221 18.64 8.82 -29.61
N ARG A 222 18.60 10.11 -29.94
CA ARG A 222 19.81 10.96 -30.05
C ARG A 222 20.38 11.24 -28.65
N GLN A 223 19.54 11.63 -27.69
CA GLN A 223 19.99 11.84 -26.32
C GLN A 223 20.54 10.54 -25.69
N ILE A 224 19.91 9.40 -25.96
CA ILE A 224 20.37 8.10 -25.46
C ILE A 224 21.73 7.74 -26.08
N SER A 225 21.94 8.03 -27.37
CA SER A 225 23.24 7.77 -28.05
C SER A 225 24.36 8.61 -27.45
N GLU A 226 24.08 9.86 -27.10
CA GLU A 226 25.04 10.77 -26.45
C GLU A 226 25.32 10.30 -25.00
N MET A 227 24.27 9.93 -24.25
CA MET A 227 24.40 9.48 -22.84
C MET A 227 25.15 8.15 -22.69
N LEU A 228 25.03 7.26 -23.68
CA LEU A 228 25.60 5.92 -23.64
C LEU A 228 26.86 5.74 -24.46
N ASP A 229 27.31 6.83 -25.12
CA ASP A 229 28.47 6.89 -26.01
C ASP A 229 28.46 5.81 -27.10
N ILE A 230 27.31 5.62 -27.75
CA ILE A 230 27.16 4.69 -28.89
C ILE A 230 26.39 5.34 -30.03
N SER A 231 26.56 4.79 -31.25
CA SER A 231 25.94 5.37 -32.41
C SER A 231 24.43 5.43 -32.35
N TYR A 232 23.84 6.47 -32.96
CA TYR A 232 22.38 6.58 -33.12
C TYR A 232 21.78 5.33 -33.80
N HIS A 233 22.50 4.75 -34.77
CA HIS A 233 22.09 3.55 -35.48
C HIS A 233 21.99 2.34 -34.51
N THR A 234 22.97 2.20 -33.61
CA THR A 234 22.99 1.15 -32.60
C THR A 234 21.79 1.27 -31.65
N ILE A 235 21.45 2.48 -31.17
CA ILE A 235 20.26 2.73 -30.34
C ILE A 235 18.99 2.35 -31.10
N THR A 236 18.88 2.72 -32.38
CA THR A 236 17.69 2.39 -33.19
C THR A 236 17.53 0.88 -33.35
N THR A 237 18.64 0.15 -33.52
CA THR A 237 18.63 -1.32 -33.58
C THR A 237 18.17 -1.93 -32.27
N HIS A 238 18.70 -1.47 -31.12
CA HIS A 238 18.23 -1.94 -29.79
C HIS A 238 16.75 -1.65 -29.57
N ARG A 239 16.26 -0.46 -29.94
CA ARG A 239 14.82 -0.13 -29.86
C ARG A 239 13.97 -1.08 -30.67
N LYS A 240 14.35 -1.42 -31.89
CA LYS A 240 13.66 -2.40 -32.74
C LYS A 240 13.62 -3.78 -32.05
N ASN A 241 14.75 -4.20 -31.49
CA ASN A 241 14.85 -5.48 -30.79
C ASN A 241 13.97 -5.52 -29.54
N ILE A 242 13.96 -4.45 -28.74
CA ILE A 242 13.11 -4.34 -27.55
C ILE A 242 11.63 -4.41 -27.95
N LEU A 243 11.21 -3.63 -28.96
CA LEU A 243 9.84 -3.65 -29.47
C LEU A 243 9.43 -5.02 -29.98
N ALA A 244 10.30 -5.70 -30.72
CA ALA A 244 10.07 -7.05 -31.22
C ALA A 244 9.95 -8.07 -30.07
N LYS A 245 10.87 -8.04 -29.10
CA LYS A 245 10.85 -8.93 -27.93
C LYS A 245 9.62 -8.74 -27.04
N THR A 246 9.10 -7.50 -26.96
CA THR A 246 7.94 -7.15 -26.17
C THR A 246 6.62 -7.20 -26.93
N ASN A 247 6.67 -7.54 -28.21
CA ASN A 247 5.53 -7.51 -29.13
C ASN A 247 4.77 -6.16 -29.05
N CYS A 248 5.53 -5.06 -29.06
CA CYS A 248 5.01 -3.70 -29.06
C CYS A 248 5.27 -3.01 -30.40
N ASN A 249 4.32 -2.18 -30.84
CA ASN A 249 4.46 -1.40 -32.07
C ASN A 249 4.94 0.04 -31.83
N LYS A 250 4.77 0.54 -30.59
CA LYS A 250 5.09 1.95 -30.23
C LYS A 250 5.82 1.99 -28.89
N VAL A 251 6.67 3.02 -28.72
CA VAL A 251 7.41 3.23 -27.46
C VAL A 251 6.46 3.52 -26.28
N SER A 252 5.37 4.24 -26.51
CA SER A 252 4.36 4.49 -25.46
C SER A 252 3.70 3.20 -24.96
N GLU A 253 3.42 2.26 -25.84
CA GLU A 253 2.92 0.93 -25.50
C GLU A 253 4.00 0.13 -24.76
N LEU A 254 5.25 0.18 -25.24
CA LEU A 254 6.39 -0.46 -24.61
C LEU A 254 6.59 0.01 -23.16
N VAL A 255 6.58 1.33 -22.93
CA VAL A 255 6.75 1.89 -21.57
C VAL A 255 5.62 1.46 -20.65
N LYS A 256 4.37 1.47 -21.13
CA LYS A 256 3.22 0.98 -20.37
C LYS A 256 3.41 -0.49 -19.98
N LYS A 257 3.71 -1.37 -20.94
CA LYS A 257 3.96 -2.81 -20.69
C LYS A 257 5.18 -3.04 -19.80
N ALA A 258 6.24 -2.26 -19.95
CA ALA A 258 7.44 -2.37 -19.13
C ALA A 258 7.16 -2.10 -17.64
N LEU A 259 6.29 -1.14 -17.33
CA LEU A 259 5.80 -0.89 -15.97
C LEU A 259 4.88 -2.02 -15.48
N GLU A 260 3.98 -2.50 -16.33
CA GLU A 260 3.07 -3.62 -16.01
C GLU A 260 3.82 -4.95 -15.78
N TRP A 261 4.96 -5.16 -16.46
CA TRP A 261 5.75 -6.39 -16.42
C TRP A 261 6.97 -6.30 -15.50
N ALA A 262 7.14 -5.20 -14.77
CA ALA A 262 8.29 -4.94 -13.90
C ALA A 262 9.65 -5.16 -14.61
N LEU A 263 9.78 -4.66 -15.84
CA LEU A 263 11.02 -4.69 -16.64
C LEU A 263 11.91 -3.47 -16.39
N LEU A 264 11.44 -2.53 -15.56
CA LEU A 264 12.10 -1.27 -15.20
C LEU A 264 12.48 -1.27 -13.75
#